data_8c5fc384ad337b7ebe851f2b95cfa3f3
#
_entry.id   8c5fc384ad337b7ebe851f2b95cfa3f3
#
_cell.length_a   1.000
_cell.length_b   1.000
_cell.length_c   1.000
_cell.angle_alpha   90.00
_cell.angle_beta   90.00
_cell.angle_gamma   90.00
#
_symmetry.space_group_name_H-M   'P 1'
#
loop_
_entity.id
_entity.type
_entity.pdbx_description
1 polymer ?
#
loop_
_entity_poly.entity_id
_entity_poly.type
_entity_poly.pdbx_seq_one_letter_code
_entity_poly.pdbx_strand_id
1 'polypeptide(L)'
;MTDIAEGVQAIAVPGHTAGSVVYLVDQTYLFTGDSLAWSHRREDLIAFRDATWFSWEALTTSLRSLAEHRFEQIFAGHGASSPRLDPAEMRRRLLALTDRMAATGPS
;
A
#
# COMPACT_ATOMS: atom_id res chain seq x y z
N MET A 1 3.28 -5.26 13.48
CA MET A 1 1.83 -5.04 13.36
C MET A 1 1.23 -4.91 14.74
N THR A 2 0.38 -3.93 14.93
CA THR A 2 -0.19 -3.63 16.25
C THR A 2 -1.71 -3.54 16.14
N ASP A 3 -2.41 -4.28 17.00
CA ASP A 3 -3.85 -4.17 17.13
C ASP A 3 -4.18 -2.95 17.99
N ILE A 4 -4.84 -1.94 17.42
CA ILE A 4 -5.21 -0.72 18.17
C ILE A 4 -6.67 -0.74 18.62
N ALA A 5 -7.48 -1.61 18.04
CA ALA A 5 -8.86 -1.85 18.42
C ALA A 5 -9.28 -3.18 17.84
N GLU A 6 -10.43 -3.70 18.27
CA GLU A 6 -10.96 -4.94 17.70
C GLU A 6 -11.17 -4.75 16.20
N GLY A 7 -10.56 -5.62 15.40
CA GLY A 7 -10.64 -5.57 13.95
C GLY A 7 -9.79 -4.50 13.27
N VAL A 8 -9.02 -3.71 14.03
CA VAL A 8 -8.20 -2.62 13.46
C VAL A 8 -6.73 -2.86 13.79
N GLN A 9 -5.89 -2.95 12.77
CA GLN A 9 -4.46 -3.19 12.90
C GLN A 9 -3.69 -2.04 12.27
N ALA A 10 -2.66 -1.56 12.97
CA ALA A 10 -1.73 -0.57 12.44
C ALA A 10 -0.48 -1.29 11.95
N ILE A 11 -0.09 -1.03 10.70
CA ILE A 11 1.06 -1.68 10.06
C ILE A 11 2.03 -0.60 9.61
N ALA A 12 3.27 -0.67 10.09
CA ALA A 12 4.30 0.28 9.70
C ALA A 12 4.71 0.04 8.24
N VAL A 13 4.71 1.11 7.44
CA VAL A 13 5.11 1.07 6.03
C VAL A 13 6.02 2.26 5.73
N PRO A 14 7.24 2.30 6.30
CA PRO A 14 8.14 3.41 6.04
C PRO A 14 8.44 3.54 4.55
N GLY A 15 8.55 4.77 4.09
CA GLY A 15 8.81 5.07 2.68
C GLY A 15 8.40 6.49 2.35
N HIS A 16 7.10 6.79 2.36
CA HIS A 16 6.62 8.17 2.21
C HIS A 16 7.24 9.05 3.30
N THR A 17 7.14 8.58 4.55
CA THR A 17 7.93 9.11 5.68
C THR A 17 8.47 7.93 6.47
N ALA A 18 9.43 8.19 7.39
CA ALA A 18 9.97 7.15 8.25
C ALA A 18 8.91 6.54 9.18
N GLY A 19 7.90 7.32 9.55
CA GLY A 19 6.85 6.90 10.48
C GLY A 19 5.53 6.55 9.82
N SER A 20 5.49 6.36 8.50
CA SER A 20 4.23 6.07 7.80
C SER A 20 3.61 4.76 8.28
N VAL A 21 2.29 4.79 8.44
CA VAL A 21 1.50 3.66 8.92
C VAL A 21 0.26 3.53 8.05
N VAL A 22 -0.16 2.30 7.80
CA VAL A 22 -1.46 2.01 7.19
C VAL A 22 -2.35 1.32 8.22
N TYR A 23 -3.65 1.40 8.04
CA TYR A 23 -4.61 0.80 8.96
C TYR A 23 -5.45 -0.22 8.21
N LEU A 24 -5.40 -1.46 8.71
CA LEU A 24 -6.18 -2.57 8.14
C LEU A 24 -7.39 -2.82 9.03
N VAL A 25 -8.58 -2.72 8.44
CA VAL A 25 -9.85 -2.86 9.16
C VAL A 25 -10.56 -4.12 8.69
N ASP A 26 -10.88 -5.00 9.64
CA ASP A 26 -11.62 -6.25 9.41
C ASP A 26 -10.98 -7.13 8.34
N GLN A 27 -9.66 -7.06 8.18
CA GLN A 27 -8.91 -7.79 7.15
C GLN A 27 -9.51 -7.61 5.75
N THR A 28 -10.15 -6.47 5.53
CA THR A 28 -10.88 -6.20 4.29
C THR A 28 -10.54 -4.83 3.72
N TYR A 29 -10.49 -3.80 4.56
CA TYR A 29 -10.31 -2.42 4.15
C TYR A 29 -8.96 -1.90 4.62
N LEU A 30 -8.16 -1.39 3.70
CA LEU A 30 -6.84 -0.88 3.99
C LEU A 30 -6.79 0.63 3.74
N PHE A 31 -6.54 1.40 4.79
CA PHE A 31 -6.38 2.85 4.70
C PHE A 31 -4.90 3.18 4.56
N THR A 32 -4.51 3.65 3.38
CA THR A 32 -3.11 3.67 2.96
C THR A 32 -2.45 5.05 3.04
N GLY A 33 -3.20 6.12 3.34
CA GLY A 33 -2.64 7.47 3.33
C GLY A 33 -1.98 7.77 1.99
N ASP A 34 -0.73 8.18 2.02
CA ASP A 34 0.03 8.51 0.81
C ASP A 34 0.97 7.38 0.37
N SER A 35 0.91 6.22 1.02
CA SER A 35 1.82 5.11 0.72
C SER A 35 1.41 4.29 -0.49
N LEU A 36 0.12 4.24 -0.80
CA LEU A 36 -0.43 3.39 -1.87
C LEU A 36 -1.75 4.00 -2.32
N ALA A 37 -2.00 3.99 -3.62
CA ALA A 37 -3.23 4.53 -4.20
C ALA A 37 -3.69 3.69 -5.38
N TRP A 38 -4.85 4.04 -5.92
CA TRP A 38 -5.43 3.41 -7.10
C TRP A 38 -5.46 4.45 -8.23
N SER A 39 -5.06 4.04 -9.41
CA SER A 39 -5.18 4.87 -10.61
C SER A 39 -6.39 4.42 -11.43
N HIS A 40 -7.39 5.28 -11.55
CA HIS A 40 -8.54 4.99 -12.42
C HIS A 40 -8.11 4.91 -13.88
N ARG A 41 -7.11 5.71 -14.26
CA ARG A 41 -6.61 5.71 -15.63
C ARG A 41 -5.94 4.40 -16.00
N ARG A 42 -5.18 3.82 -15.08
CA ARG A 42 -4.46 2.56 -15.30
C ARG A 42 -5.26 1.35 -14.85
N GLU A 43 -6.33 1.58 -14.09
CA GLU A 43 -7.10 0.54 -13.43
C GLU A 43 -6.20 -0.41 -12.63
N ASP A 44 -5.30 0.18 -11.83
CA ASP A 44 -4.29 -0.57 -11.10
C ASP A 44 -3.77 0.22 -9.89
N LEU A 45 -3.06 -0.49 -9.02
CA LEU A 45 -2.39 0.09 -7.86
C LEU A 45 -1.18 0.92 -8.31
N ILE A 46 -0.96 2.04 -7.63
CA ILE A 46 0.18 2.92 -7.88
C ILE A 46 0.78 3.41 -6.58
N ALA A 47 2.05 3.82 -6.64
CA ALA A 47 2.72 4.56 -5.58
C ALA A 47 3.31 5.83 -6.18
N PHE A 48 3.31 6.91 -5.40
CA PHE A 48 3.79 8.22 -5.88
C PHE A 48 5.25 8.41 -5.51
N ARG A 49 6.14 8.30 -6.50
CA ARG A 49 7.57 8.46 -6.26
C ARG A 49 7.90 9.86 -5.75
N ASP A 50 7.31 10.88 -6.35
CA ASP A 50 7.57 12.27 -5.97
C ASP A 50 7.12 12.60 -4.55
N ALA A 51 6.15 11.87 -4.03
CA ALA A 51 5.66 12.03 -2.66
C ALA A 51 6.39 11.12 -1.67
N THR A 52 7.34 10.29 -2.13
CA THR A 52 8.07 9.36 -1.26
C THR A 52 9.36 10.03 -0.79
N TRP A 53 9.23 10.81 0.26
CA TRP A 53 10.30 11.70 0.71
C TRP A 53 11.40 11.00 1.51
N PHE A 54 11.04 9.91 2.21
CA PHE A 54 12.02 9.22 3.05
C PHE A 54 12.85 8.24 2.21
N SER A 55 12.22 7.24 1.59
CA SER A 55 12.95 6.23 0.84
C SER A 55 12.02 5.44 -0.07
N TRP A 56 12.30 5.45 -1.36
CA TRP A 56 11.59 4.63 -2.34
C TRP A 56 11.85 3.13 -2.10
N GLU A 57 13.09 2.78 -1.75
CA GLU A 57 13.44 1.39 -1.44
C GLU A 57 12.70 0.89 -0.20
N ALA A 58 12.61 1.72 0.85
CA ALA A 58 11.88 1.37 2.05
C ALA A 58 10.39 1.18 1.74
N LEU A 59 9.81 2.05 0.91
CA LEU A 59 8.42 1.90 0.51
C LEU A 59 8.20 0.60 -0.27
N THR A 60 9.10 0.28 -1.20
CA THR A 60 9.02 -0.97 -1.98
C THR A 60 9.02 -2.18 -1.06
N THR A 61 9.94 -2.22 -0.10
CA THR A 61 10.02 -3.32 0.87
C THR A 61 8.77 -3.38 1.75
N SER A 62 8.29 -2.22 2.21
CA SER A 62 7.09 -2.13 3.05
C SER A 62 5.85 -2.64 2.33
N LEU A 63 5.65 -2.24 1.07
CA LEU A 63 4.51 -2.69 0.28
C LEU A 63 4.59 -4.18 -0.05
N ARG A 64 5.80 -4.69 -0.26
CA ARG A 64 6.00 -6.13 -0.48
C ARG A 64 5.61 -6.93 0.76
N SER A 65 6.00 -6.47 1.94
CA SER A 65 5.60 -7.09 3.20
C SER A 65 4.08 -6.97 3.42
N LEU A 66 3.49 -5.85 3.01
CA LEU A 66 2.06 -5.63 3.14
C LEU A 66 1.25 -6.67 2.37
N ALA A 67 1.81 -7.22 1.29
CA ALA A 67 1.15 -8.26 0.50
C ALA A 67 0.92 -9.57 1.27
N GLU A 68 1.54 -9.73 2.44
CA GLU A 68 1.30 -10.89 3.31
C GLU A 68 -0.03 -10.78 4.07
N HIS A 69 -0.63 -9.58 4.09
CA HIS A 69 -1.91 -9.35 4.75
C HIS A 69 -3.07 -9.50 3.77
N ARG A 70 -4.21 -9.92 4.29
CA ARG A 70 -5.42 -10.03 3.47
C ARG A 70 -6.17 -8.71 3.48
N PHE A 71 -6.46 -8.17 2.31
CA PHE A 71 -7.36 -7.02 2.16
C PHE A 71 -7.97 -7.01 0.76
N GLU A 72 -9.10 -6.33 0.60
CA GLU A 72 -9.90 -6.36 -0.64
C GLU A 72 -10.06 -4.98 -1.26
N GLN A 73 -9.84 -3.92 -0.49
CA GLN A 73 -10.05 -2.56 -0.98
C GLN A 73 -9.09 -1.61 -0.27
N ILE A 74 -8.55 -0.65 -1.02
CA ILE A 74 -7.72 0.40 -0.44
C ILE A 74 -8.43 1.75 -0.49
N PHE A 75 -8.17 2.57 0.53
CA PHE A 75 -8.64 3.94 0.63
C PHE A 75 -7.42 4.83 0.81
N ALA A 76 -7.09 5.59 -0.23
CA ALA A 76 -5.92 6.46 -0.23
C ALA A 76 -6.24 7.83 0.38
N GLY A 77 -5.24 8.48 0.96
CA GLY A 77 -5.36 9.85 1.45
C GLY A 77 -5.38 10.85 0.30
N HIS A 78 -4.59 10.59 -0.73
CA HIS A 78 -4.58 11.36 -1.98
C HIS A 78 -4.71 10.39 -3.15
N GLY A 79 -5.29 10.86 -4.25
CA GLY A 79 -5.59 10.01 -5.38
C GLY A 79 -6.87 9.24 -5.16
N ALA A 80 -7.02 8.12 -5.85
CA ALA A 80 -8.26 7.37 -5.84
C ALA A 80 -8.19 6.17 -4.91
N SER A 81 -9.36 5.77 -4.42
CA SER A 81 -9.54 4.50 -3.72
C SER A 81 -9.86 3.41 -4.74
N SER A 82 -9.46 2.18 -4.43
CA SER A 82 -9.65 1.07 -5.36
C SER A 82 -11.10 0.58 -5.37
N PRO A 83 -11.52 -0.11 -6.44
CA PRO A 83 -12.69 -0.96 -6.33
C PRO A 83 -12.39 -2.12 -5.37
N ARG A 84 -13.41 -2.83 -4.97
CA ARG A 84 -13.23 -4.03 -4.15
C ARG A 84 -12.78 -5.17 -5.06
N LEU A 85 -11.66 -5.79 -4.71
CA LEU A 85 -11.06 -6.88 -5.47
C LEU A 85 -10.96 -8.13 -4.61
N ASP A 86 -10.97 -9.29 -5.26
CA ASP A 86 -10.67 -10.54 -4.58
C ASP A 86 -9.30 -10.43 -3.89
N PRO A 87 -9.13 -10.95 -2.66
CA PRO A 87 -7.85 -10.82 -1.95
C PRO A 87 -6.64 -11.36 -2.73
N ALA A 88 -6.80 -12.45 -3.46
CA ALA A 88 -5.71 -12.99 -4.27
C ALA A 88 -5.35 -12.06 -5.42
N GLU A 89 -6.35 -11.43 -6.05
CA GLU A 89 -6.13 -10.44 -7.10
C GLU A 89 -5.44 -9.19 -6.55
N MET A 90 -5.88 -8.70 -5.40
CA MET A 90 -5.27 -7.54 -4.74
C MET A 90 -3.79 -7.82 -4.44
N ARG A 91 -3.49 -8.98 -3.88
CA ARG A 91 -2.13 -9.40 -3.60
C ARG A 91 -1.28 -9.45 -4.87
N ARG A 92 -1.81 -10.05 -5.92
CA ARG A 92 -1.10 -10.18 -7.20
C ARG A 92 -0.75 -8.80 -7.77
N ARG A 93 -1.68 -7.86 -7.72
CA ARG A 93 -1.46 -6.50 -8.21
C ARG A 93 -0.44 -5.76 -7.37
N LEU A 94 -0.48 -5.93 -6.05
CA LEU A 94 0.48 -5.29 -5.16
C LEU A 94 1.88 -5.82 -5.39
N LEU A 95 2.05 -7.13 -5.54
CA LEU A 95 3.37 -7.71 -5.82
C LEU A 95 3.89 -7.26 -7.19
N ALA A 96 3.02 -7.17 -8.20
CA ALA A 96 3.40 -6.65 -9.51
C ALA A 96 3.86 -5.19 -9.42
N LEU A 97 3.18 -4.37 -8.61
CA LEU A 97 3.59 -3.00 -8.36
C LEU A 97 4.98 -2.94 -7.74
N THR A 98 5.24 -3.74 -6.70
CA THR A 98 6.55 -3.73 -6.04
C THR A 98 7.65 -4.20 -6.98
N ASP A 99 7.37 -5.11 -7.90
CA ASP A 99 8.34 -5.51 -8.92
C ASP A 99 8.66 -4.34 -9.87
N ARG A 100 7.66 -3.58 -10.28
CA ARG A 100 7.89 -2.38 -11.10
C ARG A 100 8.67 -1.31 -10.34
N MET A 101 8.36 -1.13 -9.06
CA MET A 101 9.07 -0.17 -8.21
C MET A 101 10.54 -0.54 -8.06
N ALA A 102 10.83 -1.82 -7.84
CA ALA A 102 12.20 -2.31 -7.73
C ALA A 102 12.96 -2.15 -9.05
N ALA A 103 12.28 -2.34 -10.18
CA ALA A 103 12.89 -2.21 -11.51
C ALA A 103 13.28 -0.77 -11.83
N THR A 104 12.56 0.23 -11.30
CA THR A 104 12.92 1.65 -11.49
C THR A 104 14.11 2.06 -10.62
N GLY A 105 14.42 1.27 -9.61
CA GLY A 105 15.58 1.45 -8.74
C GLY A 105 15.56 2.71 -7.90
N PRO A 106 16.56 2.86 -7.03
CA PRO A 106 16.80 4.13 -6.38
C PRO A 106 17.36 5.09 -7.41
N SER A 107 16.99 6.31 -7.34
CA SER A 107 17.56 7.34 -8.22
C SER A 107 18.29 8.36 -7.43
#